data_b0c1abf40ae514ab47466f815309cddd
#
_entry.id   b0c1abf40ae514ab47466f815309cddd
#
_cell.length_a   1.000
_cell.length_b   1.000
_cell.length_c   1.000
_cell.angle_alpha   90.00
_cell.angle_beta   90.00
_cell.angle_gamma   90.00
#
_symmetry.space_group_name_H-M   'P 1'
#
loop_
_entity.id
_entity.type
_entity.pdbx_description
1 polymer ?
#
loop_
_entity_poly.entity_id
_entity_poly.type
_entity_poly.pdbx_seq_one_letter_code
_entity_poly.pdbx_strand_id
1 'polypeptide(L)'
;SREEKAPAAEDIPAAQEIKVHEIPEAAEALYHKAAQAYGKGHRTEALRLANQAINEDGENYKALSLKGIILAFDISPDEGIPFIEKALSISPSYVQADYDMAVAQKLGRHYDASIVYFQKVLKADPQNTWSYYGIATNFADKRDREEALDYLEKAVILGGQDVVSAASVQDHFAFLREDAEFKRILQLKQE
;
A
#
# COMPACT_ATOMS: atom_id res chain seq x y z
N SER A 1 -51.68 -13.37 31.27
CA SER A 1 -50.60 -12.56 30.66
C SER A 1 -49.27 -13.09 31.16
N ARG A 2 -48.51 -13.81 30.31
CA ARG A 2 -47.13 -14.18 30.56
C ARG A 2 -46.25 -13.00 30.08
N GLU A 3 -45.58 -12.35 31.01
CA GLU A 3 -44.49 -11.41 30.70
C GLU A 3 -43.32 -12.25 30.22
N GLU A 4 -42.98 -12.07 28.94
CA GLU A 4 -41.82 -12.64 28.31
C GLU A 4 -40.61 -11.82 28.77
N LYS A 5 -39.78 -12.41 29.65
CA LYS A 5 -38.55 -11.80 30.14
C LYS A 5 -37.54 -11.75 29.01
N ALA A 6 -37.12 -10.55 28.60
CA ALA A 6 -36.05 -10.36 27.61
C ALA A 6 -34.79 -11.13 28.07
N PRO A 7 -34.08 -11.79 27.13
CA PRO A 7 -32.83 -12.46 27.47
C PRO A 7 -31.81 -11.44 27.99
N ALA A 8 -31.11 -11.81 29.05
CA ALA A 8 -30.02 -11.05 29.60
C ALA A 8 -28.96 -10.82 28.50
N ALA A 9 -28.43 -9.59 28.43
CA ALA A 9 -27.32 -9.27 27.53
C ALA A 9 -26.20 -10.29 27.79
N GLU A 10 -25.94 -11.14 26.80
CA GLU A 10 -24.77 -12.00 26.82
C GLU A 10 -23.54 -11.10 26.91
N ASP A 11 -22.68 -11.38 27.88
CA ASP A 11 -21.38 -10.75 28.02
C ASP A 11 -20.62 -10.86 26.69
N ILE A 12 -20.60 -9.78 25.93
CA ILE A 12 -19.71 -9.65 24.78
C ILE A 12 -18.30 -9.68 25.37
N PRO A 13 -17.47 -10.70 25.07
CA PRO A 13 -16.11 -10.71 25.58
C PRO A 13 -15.44 -9.40 25.21
N ALA A 14 -14.86 -8.71 26.20
CA ALA A 14 -14.07 -7.51 25.95
C ALA A 14 -13.11 -7.82 24.81
N ALA A 15 -13.11 -6.98 23.76
CA ALA A 15 -12.21 -7.14 22.64
C ALA A 15 -10.81 -7.33 23.21
N GLN A 16 -10.20 -8.49 22.96
CA GLN A 16 -8.84 -8.74 23.38
C GLN A 16 -7.99 -7.65 22.73
N GLU A 17 -7.35 -6.82 23.54
CA GLU A 17 -6.36 -5.87 23.04
C GLU A 17 -5.33 -6.68 22.25
N ILE A 18 -5.29 -6.46 20.93
CA ILE A 18 -4.29 -7.08 20.07
C ILE A 18 -2.95 -6.49 20.50
N LYS A 19 -2.16 -7.29 21.23
CA LYS A 19 -0.83 -6.88 21.68
C LYS A 19 0.06 -6.73 20.45
N VAL A 20 0.44 -5.50 20.12
CA VAL A 20 1.37 -5.21 19.02
C VAL A 20 2.73 -5.82 19.33
N HIS A 21 3.28 -6.59 18.39
CA HIS A 21 4.63 -7.12 18.53
C HIS A 21 5.64 -5.98 18.63
N GLU A 22 6.46 -6.00 19.66
CA GLU A 22 7.55 -5.04 19.86
C GLU A 22 8.83 -5.54 19.18
N ILE A 23 9.33 -4.77 18.20
CA ILE A 23 10.53 -5.12 17.45
C ILE A 23 11.74 -4.74 18.30
N PRO A 24 12.69 -5.69 18.59
CA PRO A 24 13.92 -5.37 19.29
C PRO A 24 14.74 -4.30 18.59
N GLU A 25 15.46 -3.48 19.35
CA GLU A 25 16.21 -2.33 18.84
C GLU A 25 17.19 -2.71 17.71
N ALA A 26 17.92 -3.83 17.87
CA ALA A 26 18.87 -4.29 16.85
C ALA A 26 18.17 -4.66 15.53
N ALA A 27 17.03 -5.31 15.60
CA ALA A 27 16.24 -5.66 14.42
C ALA A 27 15.62 -4.42 13.75
N GLU A 28 15.16 -3.46 14.54
CA GLU A 28 14.64 -2.18 14.03
C GLU A 28 15.74 -1.38 13.31
N ALA A 29 16.96 -1.35 13.87
CA ALA A 29 18.10 -0.67 13.24
C ALA A 29 18.47 -1.28 11.89
N LEU A 30 18.46 -2.61 11.78
CA LEU A 30 18.69 -3.30 10.50
C LEU A 30 17.59 -3.00 9.48
N TYR A 31 16.32 -2.97 9.92
CA TYR A 31 15.22 -2.57 9.06
C TYR A 31 15.41 -1.15 8.52
N HIS A 32 15.78 -0.18 9.36
CA HIS A 32 16.01 1.20 8.93
C HIS A 32 17.10 1.30 7.87
N LYS A 33 18.19 0.55 8.02
CA LYS A 33 19.23 0.47 6.98
C LYS A 33 18.71 -0.15 5.69
N ALA A 34 17.91 -1.20 5.80
CA ALA A 34 17.26 -1.84 4.65
C ALA A 34 16.33 -0.87 3.92
N ALA A 35 15.50 -0.14 4.65
CA ALA A 35 14.58 0.84 4.10
C ALA A 35 15.33 2.00 3.40
N GLN A 36 16.44 2.46 3.94
CA GLN A 36 17.29 3.48 3.31
C GLN A 36 17.89 2.96 1.99
N ALA A 37 18.41 1.74 1.97
CA ALA A 37 18.94 1.12 0.76
C ALA A 37 17.85 0.97 -0.31
N TYR A 38 16.66 0.55 0.09
CA TYR A 38 15.50 0.47 -0.81
C TYR A 38 15.14 1.83 -1.40
N GLY A 39 15.08 2.87 -0.58
CA GLY A 39 14.78 4.24 -1.02
C GLY A 39 15.80 4.80 -2.02
N LYS A 40 17.03 4.30 -2.00
CA LYS A 40 18.09 4.65 -2.96
C LYS A 40 18.08 3.77 -4.22
N GLY A 41 17.15 2.84 -4.33
CA GLY A 41 17.09 1.89 -5.45
C GLY A 41 18.06 0.71 -5.35
N HIS A 42 18.71 0.51 -4.19
CA HIS A 42 19.65 -0.58 -3.94
C HIS A 42 18.91 -1.80 -3.39
N ARG A 43 18.06 -2.43 -4.22
CA ARG A 43 17.18 -3.51 -3.76
C ARG A 43 17.92 -4.76 -3.29
N THR A 44 19.03 -5.13 -3.93
CA THR A 44 19.85 -6.30 -3.49
C THR A 44 20.37 -6.11 -2.08
N GLU A 45 20.93 -4.95 -1.77
CA GLU A 45 21.42 -4.61 -0.44
C GLU A 45 20.27 -4.49 0.57
N ALA A 46 19.16 -3.89 0.16
CA ALA A 46 17.96 -3.79 0.99
C ALA A 46 17.43 -5.18 1.38
N LEU A 47 17.40 -6.13 0.45
CA LEU A 47 16.96 -7.51 0.71
C LEU A 47 17.91 -8.20 1.69
N ARG A 48 19.22 -8.03 1.52
CA ARG A 48 20.23 -8.60 2.44
C ARG A 48 20.02 -8.09 3.86
N LEU A 49 19.83 -6.79 4.03
CA LEU A 49 19.61 -6.17 5.34
C LEU A 49 18.24 -6.55 5.93
N ALA A 50 17.18 -6.63 5.11
CA ALA A 50 15.88 -7.11 5.56
C ALA A 50 15.94 -8.54 6.07
N ASN A 51 16.67 -9.42 5.38
CA ASN A 51 16.89 -10.80 5.84
C ASN A 51 17.68 -10.86 7.16
N GLN A 52 18.66 -9.99 7.35
CA GLN A 52 19.35 -9.89 8.63
C GLN A 52 18.40 -9.45 9.76
N ALA A 53 17.54 -8.46 9.50
CA ALA A 53 16.54 -8.01 10.46
C ALA A 53 15.57 -9.15 10.84
N ILE A 54 15.14 -9.95 9.88
CA ILE A 54 14.25 -11.09 10.10
C ILE A 54 14.96 -12.20 10.87
N ASN A 55 16.27 -12.42 10.64
CA ASN A 55 17.06 -13.38 11.43
C ASN A 55 17.18 -12.96 12.89
N GLU A 56 17.28 -11.67 13.18
CA GLU A 56 17.28 -11.14 14.55
C GLU A 56 15.88 -11.28 15.21
N ASP A 57 14.82 -11.05 14.43
CA ASP A 57 13.44 -11.13 14.89
C ASP A 57 12.53 -11.59 13.76
N GLY A 58 12.12 -12.85 13.79
CA GLY A 58 11.24 -13.46 12.78
C GLY A 58 9.84 -12.83 12.69
N GLU A 59 9.43 -12.05 13.68
CA GLU A 59 8.17 -11.30 13.72
C GLU A 59 8.36 -9.81 13.42
N ASN A 60 9.51 -9.43 12.87
CA ASN A 60 9.73 -8.06 12.39
C ASN A 60 8.86 -7.79 11.17
N TYR A 61 7.64 -7.34 11.41
CA TYR A 61 6.64 -7.09 10.36
C TYR A 61 7.08 -6.00 9.38
N LYS A 62 7.89 -5.05 9.81
CA LYS A 62 8.42 -4.01 8.92
C LYS A 62 9.39 -4.60 7.90
N ALA A 63 10.33 -5.43 8.36
CA ALA A 63 11.29 -6.12 7.48
C ALA A 63 10.61 -7.17 6.60
N LEU A 64 9.60 -7.86 7.11
CA LEU A 64 8.82 -8.83 6.32
C LEU A 64 8.09 -8.13 5.15
N SER A 65 7.43 -7.00 5.41
CA SER A 65 6.76 -6.25 4.35
C SER A 65 7.75 -5.72 3.30
N LEU A 66 8.87 -5.19 3.74
CA LEU A 66 9.93 -4.72 2.84
C LEU A 66 10.49 -5.87 1.98
N LYS A 67 10.79 -7.01 2.58
CA LYS A 67 11.21 -8.20 1.83
C LYS A 67 10.15 -8.60 0.80
N GLY A 68 8.89 -8.59 1.19
CA GLY A 68 7.79 -8.95 0.30
C GLY A 68 7.70 -8.06 -0.92
N ILE A 69 7.78 -6.74 -0.76
CA ILE A 69 7.72 -5.84 -1.91
C ILE A 69 8.95 -5.94 -2.81
N ILE A 70 10.13 -6.12 -2.24
CA ILE A 70 11.35 -6.35 -3.03
C ILE A 70 11.20 -7.60 -3.89
N LEU A 71 10.76 -8.72 -3.31
CA LEU A 71 10.55 -9.96 -4.06
C LEU A 71 9.47 -9.83 -5.12
N ALA A 72 8.41 -9.07 -4.84
CA ALA A 72 7.36 -8.81 -5.82
C ALA A 72 7.89 -8.08 -7.05
N PHE A 73 8.80 -7.12 -6.88
CA PHE A 73 9.46 -6.43 -8.00
C PHE A 73 10.51 -7.29 -8.71
N ASP A 74 11.36 -7.98 -7.96
CA ASP A 74 12.56 -8.60 -8.52
C ASP A 74 12.34 -10.03 -8.98
N ILE A 75 11.34 -10.72 -8.46
CA ILE A 75 11.00 -12.10 -8.83
C ILE A 75 9.58 -12.16 -9.38
N SER A 76 8.58 -12.13 -8.51
CA SER A 76 7.17 -12.12 -8.90
C SER A 76 6.29 -11.71 -7.71
N PRO A 77 5.07 -11.21 -7.97
CA PRO A 77 4.10 -10.95 -6.90
C PRO A 77 3.81 -12.18 -6.02
N ASP A 78 3.73 -13.35 -6.62
CA ASP A 78 3.45 -14.60 -5.89
C ASP A 78 4.56 -14.94 -4.88
N GLU A 79 5.79 -14.57 -5.14
CA GLU A 79 6.91 -14.75 -4.21
C GLU A 79 6.90 -13.72 -3.07
N GLY A 80 6.44 -12.51 -3.33
CA GLY A 80 6.47 -11.42 -2.36
C GLY A 80 5.25 -11.35 -1.45
N ILE A 81 4.05 -11.59 -1.98
CA ILE A 81 2.78 -11.42 -1.26
C ILE A 81 2.73 -12.21 0.05
N PRO A 82 3.18 -13.47 0.15
CA PRO A 82 3.14 -14.20 1.42
C PRO A 82 3.88 -13.52 2.57
N PHE A 83 4.98 -12.82 2.29
CA PHE A 83 5.73 -12.06 3.32
C PHE A 83 4.96 -10.83 3.79
N ILE A 84 4.27 -10.14 2.88
CA ILE A 84 3.43 -8.99 3.23
C ILE A 84 2.20 -9.45 4.02
N GLU A 85 1.58 -10.57 3.64
CA GLU A 85 0.47 -11.20 4.40
C GLU A 85 0.91 -11.55 5.82
N LYS A 86 2.11 -12.12 5.97
CA LYS A 86 2.66 -12.41 7.30
C LYS A 86 2.84 -11.13 8.12
N ALA A 87 3.37 -10.06 7.52
CA ALA A 87 3.49 -8.76 8.17
C ALA A 87 2.14 -8.25 8.68
N LEU A 88 1.10 -8.31 7.84
CA LEU A 88 -0.25 -7.88 8.21
C LEU A 88 -0.91 -8.79 9.25
N SER A 89 -0.57 -10.08 9.28
CA SER A 89 -1.05 -10.99 10.33
C SER A 89 -0.45 -10.67 11.70
N ILE A 90 0.80 -10.18 11.73
CA ILE A 90 1.50 -9.77 12.95
C ILE A 90 1.04 -8.39 13.40
N SER A 91 0.96 -7.44 12.46
CA SER A 91 0.54 -6.06 12.72
C SER A 91 -0.50 -5.61 11.70
N PRO A 92 -1.81 -5.87 11.96
CA PRO A 92 -2.88 -5.49 11.04
C PRO A 92 -3.01 -3.98 10.78
N SER A 93 -2.49 -3.16 11.70
CA SER A 93 -2.53 -1.69 11.58
C SER A 93 -1.29 -1.08 10.93
N TYR A 94 -0.35 -1.89 10.44
CA TYR A 94 0.85 -1.41 9.76
C TYR A 94 0.52 -0.94 8.34
N VAL A 95 0.32 0.36 8.19
CA VAL A 95 -0.18 0.99 6.95
C VAL A 95 0.77 0.78 5.77
N GLN A 96 2.09 0.78 6.00
CA GLN A 96 3.07 0.52 4.95
C GLN A 96 2.88 -0.86 4.31
N ALA A 97 2.46 -1.86 5.08
CA ALA A 97 2.17 -3.20 4.53
C ALA A 97 0.91 -3.19 3.65
N ASP A 98 -0.10 -2.39 3.97
CA ASP A 98 -1.25 -2.20 3.07
C ASP A 98 -0.81 -1.56 1.75
N TYR A 99 0.08 -0.57 1.81
CA TYR A 99 0.65 0.05 0.61
C TYR A 99 1.47 -0.96 -0.21
N ASP A 100 2.34 -1.70 0.43
CA ASP A 100 3.15 -2.74 -0.23
C ASP A 100 2.28 -3.82 -0.86
N MET A 101 1.21 -4.24 -0.16
CA MET A 101 0.25 -5.20 -0.71
C MET A 101 -0.47 -4.64 -1.93
N ALA A 102 -0.88 -3.37 -1.89
CA ALA A 102 -1.52 -2.72 -3.02
C ALA A 102 -0.61 -2.72 -4.26
N VAL A 103 0.66 -2.39 -4.08
CA VAL A 103 1.65 -2.39 -5.17
C VAL A 103 1.90 -3.81 -5.69
N ALA A 104 2.06 -4.79 -4.81
CA ALA A 104 2.28 -6.19 -5.19
C ALA A 104 1.07 -6.76 -5.98
N GLN A 105 -0.15 -6.48 -5.54
CA GLN A 105 -1.36 -6.88 -6.25
C GLN A 105 -1.45 -6.24 -7.64
N LYS A 106 -1.09 -4.96 -7.74
CA LYS A 106 -1.04 -4.24 -9.02
C LYS A 106 -0.02 -4.86 -9.99
N LEU A 107 1.16 -5.22 -9.50
CA LEU A 107 2.17 -5.93 -10.28
C LEU A 107 1.65 -7.28 -10.81
N GLY A 108 0.80 -7.95 -10.04
CA GLY A 108 0.11 -9.17 -10.43
C GLY A 108 -1.12 -8.97 -11.30
N ARG A 109 -1.44 -7.72 -11.68
CA ARG A 109 -2.65 -7.34 -12.42
C ARG A 109 -3.96 -7.66 -11.68
N HIS A 110 -3.91 -7.78 -10.37
CA HIS A 110 -5.07 -7.91 -9.51
C HIS A 110 -5.55 -6.51 -9.12
N TYR A 111 -6.11 -5.79 -10.08
CA TYR A 111 -6.40 -4.36 -9.94
C TYR A 111 -7.43 -4.07 -8.86
N ASP A 112 -8.49 -4.87 -8.75
CA ASP A 112 -9.53 -4.66 -7.73
C ASP A 112 -8.98 -4.87 -6.31
N ALA A 113 -8.18 -5.90 -6.10
CA ALA A 113 -7.51 -6.14 -4.81
C ALA A 113 -6.53 -5.00 -4.48
N SER A 114 -5.76 -4.53 -5.46
CA SER A 114 -4.86 -3.39 -5.30
C SER A 114 -5.62 -2.13 -4.86
N ILE A 115 -6.73 -1.82 -5.50
CA ILE A 115 -7.58 -0.68 -5.14
C ILE A 115 -8.04 -0.77 -3.68
N VAL A 116 -8.48 -1.93 -3.23
CA VAL A 116 -8.92 -2.16 -1.84
C VAL A 116 -7.80 -1.83 -0.86
N TYR A 117 -6.57 -2.29 -1.12
CA TYR A 117 -5.43 -2.02 -0.23
C TYR A 117 -4.99 -0.55 -0.26
N PHE A 118 -4.99 0.12 -1.41
CA PHE A 118 -4.77 1.56 -1.46
C PHE A 118 -5.84 2.34 -0.68
N GLN A 119 -7.10 1.92 -0.75
CA GLN A 119 -8.18 2.53 0.03
C GLN A 119 -7.98 2.36 1.53
N LYS A 120 -7.42 1.24 1.98
CA LYS A 120 -7.03 1.06 3.39
C LYS A 120 -5.95 2.04 3.81
N VAL A 121 -4.95 2.29 2.95
CA VAL A 121 -3.95 3.34 3.20
C VAL A 121 -4.61 4.70 3.34
N LEU A 122 -5.51 5.06 2.42
CA LEU A 122 -6.21 6.35 2.44
C LEU A 122 -7.12 6.54 3.65
N LYS A 123 -7.67 5.47 4.19
CA LYS A 123 -8.44 5.52 5.44
C LYS A 123 -7.58 5.94 6.63
N ALA A 124 -6.33 5.48 6.67
CA ALA A 124 -5.36 5.84 7.72
C ALA A 124 -4.66 7.18 7.43
N ASP A 125 -4.37 7.47 6.16
CA ASP A 125 -3.70 8.68 5.70
C ASP A 125 -4.41 9.25 4.45
N PRO A 126 -5.41 10.12 4.65
CA PRO A 126 -6.17 10.71 3.53
C PRO A 126 -5.36 11.63 2.61
N GLN A 127 -4.13 11.98 2.99
CA GLN A 127 -3.22 12.85 2.23
C GLN A 127 -2.16 12.04 1.47
N ASN A 128 -2.29 10.73 1.40
CA ASN A 128 -1.32 9.88 0.71
C ASN A 128 -1.48 10.00 -0.81
N THR A 129 -0.68 10.86 -1.41
CA THR A 129 -0.68 11.17 -2.84
C THR A 129 -0.57 9.93 -3.72
N TRP A 130 0.40 9.07 -3.43
CA TRP A 130 0.70 7.92 -4.28
C TRP A 130 -0.33 6.79 -4.18
N SER A 131 -1.12 6.77 -3.12
CA SER A 131 -2.28 5.87 -3.06
C SER A 131 -3.40 6.32 -3.99
N TYR A 132 -3.70 7.62 -4.08
CA TYR A 132 -4.62 8.13 -5.09
C TYR A 132 -4.12 7.86 -6.51
N TYR A 133 -2.83 8.10 -6.75
CA TYR A 133 -2.21 7.82 -8.04
C TYR A 133 -2.25 6.33 -8.38
N GLY A 134 -1.94 5.46 -7.42
CA GLY A 134 -2.02 4.01 -7.59
C GLY A 134 -3.42 3.54 -7.98
N ILE A 135 -4.46 4.06 -7.32
CA ILE A 135 -5.85 3.76 -7.68
C ILE A 135 -6.16 4.24 -9.11
N ALA A 136 -5.72 5.47 -9.44
CA ALA A 136 -5.92 6.01 -10.79
C ALA A 136 -5.28 5.11 -11.87
N THR A 137 -4.07 4.63 -11.65
CA THR A 137 -3.40 3.72 -12.59
C THR A 137 -4.13 2.38 -12.71
N ASN A 138 -4.68 1.85 -11.63
CA ASN A 138 -5.46 0.62 -11.65
C ASN A 138 -6.72 0.77 -12.51
N PHE A 139 -7.47 1.85 -12.32
CA PHE A 139 -8.64 2.13 -13.15
C PHE A 139 -8.26 2.39 -14.60
N ALA A 140 -7.16 3.07 -14.86
CA ALA A 140 -6.66 3.28 -16.22
C ALA A 140 -6.31 1.95 -16.91
N ASP A 141 -5.65 1.04 -16.21
CA ASP A 141 -5.33 -0.30 -16.73
C ASP A 141 -6.59 -1.14 -16.97
N LYS A 142 -7.64 -0.92 -16.21
CA LYS A 142 -8.98 -1.50 -16.43
C LYS A 142 -9.76 -0.79 -17.55
N ARG A 143 -9.23 0.28 -18.10
CA ARG A 143 -9.92 1.15 -19.09
C ARG A 143 -11.18 1.83 -18.56
N ASP A 144 -11.24 2.04 -17.26
CA ASP A 144 -12.27 2.84 -16.61
C ASP A 144 -11.83 4.31 -16.58
N ARG A 145 -12.19 5.03 -17.63
CA ARG A 145 -11.77 6.43 -17.84
C ARG A 145 -12.22 7.35 -16.72
N GLU A 146 -13.49 7.30 -16.33
CA GLU A 146 -14.07 8.26 -15.37
C GLU A 146 -13.40 8.14 -14.01
N GLU A 147 -13.31 6.94 -13.46
CA GLU A 147 -12.67 6.69 -12.17
C GLU A 147 -11.17 7.00 -12.23
N ALA A 148 -10.51 6.63 -13.32
CA ALA A 148 -9.07 6.92 -13.50
C ALA A 148 -8.80 8.43 -13.43
N LEU A 149 -9.62 9.24 -14.11
CA LEU A 149 -9.46 10.70 -14.11
C LEU A 149 -9.81 11.34 -12.77
N ASP A 150 -10.86 10.86 -12.09
CA ASP A 150 -11.24 11.36 -10.76
C ASP A 150 -10.12 11.16 -9.73
N TYR A 151 -9.52 9.98 -9.68
CA TYR A 151 -8.42 9.69 -8.76
C TYR A 151 -7.12 10.37 -9.17
N LEU A 152 -6.86 10.50 -10.49
CA LEU A 152 -5.70 11.25 -10.98
C LEU A 152 -5.78 12.73 -10.58
N GLU A 153 -6.94 13.35 -10.69
CA GLU A 153 -7.15 14.75 -10.27
C GLU A 153 -6.82 14.92 -8.77
N LYS A 154 -7.29 14.03 -7.92
CA LYS A 154 -6.96 14.04 -6.48
C LYS A 154 -5.46 13.92 -6.24
N ALA A 155 -4.79 13.03 -6.97
CA ALA A 155 -3.35 12.84 -6.86
C ALA A 155 -2.57 14.09 -7.32
N VAL A 156 -2.99 14.74 -8.40
CA VAL A 156 -2.35 15.96 -8.90
C VAL A 156 -2.53 17.13 -7.94
N ILE A 157 -3.73 17.29 -7.37
CA ILE A 157 -3.99 18.35 -6.37
C ILE A 157 -3.07 18.20 -5.16
N LEU A 158 -2.82 16.99 -4.70
CA LEU A 158 -1.97 16.72 -3.53
C LEU A 158 -0.47 16.72 -3.87
N GLY A 159 -0.07 16.12 -4.98
CA GLY A 159 1.32 15.83 -5.31
C GLY A 159 1.92 16.69 -6.40
N GLY A 160 1.11 17.41 -7.17
CA GLY A 160 1.56 18.38 -8.18
C GLY A 160 2.46 17.81 -9.25
N GLN A 161 3.57 18.48 -9.49
CA GLN A 161 4.46 18.19 -10.62
C GLN A 161 5.02 16.77 -10.63
N ASP A 162 5.27 16.16 -9.49
CA ASP A 162 5.75 14.77 -9.42
C ASP A 162 4.72 13.80 -10.00
N VAL A 163 3.44 14.00 -9.69
CA VAL A 163 2.34 13.20 -10.23
C VAL A 163 2.15 13.49 -11.72
N VAL A 164 2.16 14.76 -12.11
CA VAL A 164 2.05 15.17 -13.52
C VAL A 164 3.14 14.51 -14.35
N SER A 165 4.38 14.55 -13.89
CA SER A 165 5.51 13.92 -14.58
C SER A 165 5.32 12.41 -14.73
N ALA A 166 4.89 11.72 -13.68
CA ALA A 166 4.62 10.28 -13.73
C ALA A 166 3.50 9.96 -14.72
N ALA A 167 2.36 10.66 -14.63
CA ALA A 167 1.22 10.45 -15.51
C ALA A 167 1.53 10.72 -16.98
N SER A 168 2.39 11.69 -17.25
CA SER A 168 2.76 12.09 -18.62
C SER A 168 3.56 11.02 -19.36
N VAL A 169 4.38 10.22 -18.64
CA VAL A 169 5.31 9.26 -19.25
C VAL A 169 4.92 7.80 -19.07
N GLN A 170 4.13 7.48 -18.07
CA GLN A 170 3.75 6.09 -17.80
C GLN A 170 2.63 5.62 -18.73
N ASP A 171 2.73 4.38 -19.18
CA ASP A 171 1.84 3.80 -20.19
C ASP A 171 0.39 3.57 -19.71
N HIS A 172 0.16 3.58 -18.39
CA HIS A 172 -1.19 3.47 -17.84
C HIS A 172 -2.19 4.43 -18.48
N PHE A 173 -1.74 5.67 -18.72
CA PHE A 173 -2.57 6.75 -19.28
C PHE A 173 -2.35 6.98 -20.78
N ALA A 174 -1.64 6.09 -21.47
CA ALA A 174 -1.35 6.26 -22.89
C ALA A 174 -2.62 6.46 -23.73
N PHE A 175 -3.70 5.74 -23.43
CA PHE A 175 -4.99 5.85 -24.12
C PHE A 175 -5.73 7.16 -23.84
N LEU A 176 -5.29 7.93 -22.84
CA LEU A 176 -5.90 9.22 -22.44
C LEU A 176 -5.05 10.43 -22.82
N ARG A 177 -3.88 10.27 -23.47
CA ARG A 177 -2.96 11.39 -23.74
C ARG A 177 -3.57 12.52 -24.54
N GLU A 178 -4.50 12.22 -25.46
CA GLU A 178 -5.22 13.20 -26.26
C GLU A 178 -6.58 13.59 -25.65
N ASP A 179 -6.97 13.02 -24.54
CA ASP A 179 -8.21 13.32 -23.85
C ASP A 179 -8.16 14.72 -23.22
N ALA A 180 -9.18 15.55 -23.51
CA ALA A 180 -9.23 16.93 -23.07
C ALA A 180 -9.24 17.06 -21.54
N GLU A 181 -9.95 16.19 -20.84
CA GLU A 181 -10.03 16.18 -19.38
C GLU A 181 -8.70 15.76 -18.76
N PHE A 182 -8.03 14.75 -19.32
CA PHE A 182 -6.69 14.36 -18.89
C PHE A 182 -5.70 15.53 -19.02
N LYS A 183 -5.70 16.22 -20.14
CA LYS A 183 -4.86 17.40 -20.36
C LYS A 183 -5.16 18.51 -19.36
N ARG A 184 -6.45 18.77 -19.08
CA ARG A 184 -6.86 19.75 -18.07
C ARG A 184 -6.31 19.41 -16.69
N ILE A 185 -6.41 18.15 -16.27
CA ILE A 185 -5.94 17.69 -14.97
C ILE A 185 -4.43 17.88 -14.82
N LEU A 186 -3.64 17.60 -15.87
CA LEU A 186 -2.19 17.78 -15.83
C LEU A 186 -1.75 19.25 -15.74
N GLN A 187 -2.67 20.18 -16.02
CA GLN A 187 -2.41 21.63 -15.96
C GLN A 187 -2.95 22.29 -14.70
N LEU A 188 -3.53 21.52 -13.77
CA LEU A 188 -4.03 22.06 -12.53
C LEU A 188 -2.90 22.71 -11.72
N LYS A 189 -3.19 23.91 -11.21
CA LYS A 189 -2.28 24.60 -10.28
C LYS A 189 -2.49 24.01 -8.89
N GLN A 190 -1.40 23.80 -8.20
CA GLN A 190 -1.44 23.49 -6.77
C GLN A 190 -1.90 24.71 -5.98
N GLU A 191 -2.82 24.50 -5.06
CA GLU A 191 -3.14 25.47 -4.02
C GLU A 191 -2.12 25.41 -2.87
#